data_cb3d051fa02f1ef20429434a5e11747f
#
_entry.id   cb3d051fa02f1ef20429434a5e11747f
#
_cell.length_a   1.000
_cell.length_b   1.000
_cell.length_c   1.000
_cell.angle_alpha   90.00
_cell.angle_beta   90.00
_cell.angle_gamma   90.00
#
_symmetry.space_group_name_H-M   'P 1'
#
loop_
_entity.id
_entity.type
_entity.pdbx_description
1 polymer ?
#
loop_
_entity_poly.entity_id
_entity_poly.type
_entity_poly.pdbx_seq_one_letter_code
_entity_poly.pdbx_strand_id
1 'polypeptide(L)'
;MEKLKNILICYSIRNTTVGYCQGMNFIGGSLLLIMGNEEQAFWVFIQIMEHILPITYFSELVGIVVETTMIENILGSYFPKLYKFIMDSNFNIPLRNFIHKWMVCLFTQNLPQEMVYTFLDFFFFRWKRFAH
;
A
#
# COMPACT_ATOMS: atom_id res chain seq x y z
N MET A 1 -15.57 -10.35 -9.63
CA MET A 1 -14.35 -9.97 -10.39
C MET A 1 -14.57 -8.77 -11.30
N GLU A 2 -15.71 -8.62 -11.91
CA GLU A 2 -16.01 -7.50 -12.83
C GLU A 2 -15.93 -6.13 -12.15
N LYS A 3 -16.52 -5.95 -10.98
CA LYS A 3 -16.46 -4.70 -10.20
C LYS A 3 -15.03 -4.20 -9.94
N LEU A 4 -14.12 -5.10 -9.55
CA LEU A 4 -12.72 -4.73 -9.33
C LEU A 4 -12.05 -4.25 -10.62
N LYS A 5 -12.30 -4.96 -11.73
CA LYS A 5 -11.80 -4.57 -13.05
C LYS A 5 -12.28 -3.17 -13.44
N ASN A 6 -13.56 -2.87 -13.21
CA ASN A 6 -14.13 -1.56 -13.50
C ASN A 6 -13.43 -0.44 -12.70
N ILE A 7 -13.24 -0.64 -11.39
CA ILE A 7 -12.52 0.33 -10.54
C ILE A 7 -11.13 0.64 -11.10
N LEU A 8 -10.37 -0.41 -11.45
CA LEU A 8 -8.99 -0.25 -11.92
C LEU A 8 -8.92 0.40 -13.30
N ILE A 9 -9.84 0.04 -14.21
CA ILE A 9 -9.93 0.67 -15.54
C ILE A 9 -10.33 2.13 -15.41
N CYS A 10 -11.39 2.44 -14.66
CA CYS A 10 -11.83 3.81 -14.45
C CYS A 10 -10.73 4.68 -13.85
N TYR A 11 -9.98 4.15 -12.87
CA TYR A 11 -8.85 4.85 -12.30
C TYR A 11 -7.73 5.09 -13.33
N SER A 12 -7.34 4.08 -14.10
CA SER A 12 -6.28 4.21 -15.10
C SER A 12 -6.61 5.21 -16.22
N ILE A 13 -7.88 5.35 -16.57
CA ILE A 13 -8.37 6.36 -17.52
C ILE A 13 -8.37 7.75 -16.87
N ARG A 14 -8.77 7.85 -15.61
CA ARG A 14 -8.83 9.10 -14.85
C ARG A 14 -7.43 9.67 -14.59
N ASN A 15 -6.49 8.84 -14.19
CA ASN A 15 -5.13 9.22 -13.82
C ASN A 15 -4.12 8.55 -14.74
N THR A 16 -3.92 9.13 -15.92
CA THR A 16 -3.01 8.60 -16.94
C THR A 16 -1.54 8.72 -16.57
N THR A 17 -1.20 9.58 -15.62
CA THR A 17 0.18 9.76 -15.14
C THR A 17 0.64 8.55 -14.32
N VAL A 18 -0.24 8.02 -13.47
CA VAL A 18 0.04 6.83 -12.67
C VAL A 18 -0.40 5.56 -13.40
N GLY A 19 -1.56 5.61 -14.04
CA GLY A 19 -2.18 4.46 -14.70
C GLY A 19 -2.48 3.34 -13.72
N TYR A 20 -2.19 2.10 -14.12
CA TYR A 20 -2.30 0.93 -13.26
C TYR A 20 -0.91 0.49 -12.79
N CYS A 21 -0.77 0.31 -11.49
CA CYS A 21 0.40 -0.30 -10.87
C CYS A 21 0.02 -1.62 -10.19
N GLN A 22 0.88 -2.62 -10.33
CA GLN A 22 0.70 -3.91 -9.63
C GLN A 22 0.65 -3.67 -8.12
N GLY A 23 -0.36 -4.24 -7.45
CA GLY A 23 -0.64 -3.99 -6.03
C GLY A 23 -1.95 -3.23 -5.81
N MET A 24 -2.32 -2.34 -6.71
CA MET A 24 -3.58 -1.59 -6.67
C MET A 24 -4.81 -2.50 -6.63
N ASN A 25 -4.73 -3.67 -7.28
CA ASN A 25 -5.80 -4.67 -7.28
C ASN A 25 -6.11 -5.21 -5.88
N PHE A 26 -5.11 -5.34 -5.00
CA PHE A 26 -5.33 -5.77 -3.62
C PHE A 26 -6.01 -4.69 -2.79
N ILE A 27 -5.62 -3.44 -2.98
CA ILE A 27 -6.23 -2.28 -2.31
C ILE A 27 -7.70 -2.15 -2.76
N GLY A 28 -7.93 -2.11 -4.08
CA GLY A 28 -9.29 -2.02 -4.65
C GLY A 28 -10.17 -3.22 -4.26
N GLY A 29 -9.62 -4.42 -4.24
CA GLY A 29 -10.31 -5.63 -3.79
C GLY A 29 -10.73 -5.57 -2.33
N SER A 30 -9.84 -5.13 -1.44
CA SER A 30 -10.13 -4.95 -0.02
C SER A 30 -11.22 -3.90 0.21
N LEU A 31 -11.15 -2.76 -0.50
CA LEU A 31 -12.18 -1.74 -0.43
C LEU A 31 -13.55 -2.24 -0.90
N LEU A 32 -13.59 -3.03 -1.98
CA LEU A 32 -14.82 -3.66 -2.44
C LEU A 32 -15.42 -4.62 -1.41
N LEU A 33 -14.60 -5.38 -0.70
CA LEU A 33 -15.06 -6.27 0.36
C LEU A 33 -15.64 -5.50 1.56
N ILE A 34 -15.02 -4.35 1.90
CA ILE A 34 -15.46 -3.51 3.01
C ILE A 34 -16.75 -2.76 2.65
N MET A 35 -16.77 -2.11 1.50
CA MET A 35 -17.86 -1.22 1.10
C MET A 35 -19.07 -1.98 0.52
N GLY A 36 -18.87 -3.14 -0.09
CA GLY A 36 -19.90 -3.89 -0.79
C GLY A 36 -20.46 -3.19 -2.04
N ASN A 37 -20.16 -1.91 -2.21
CA ASN A 37 -20.62 -1.05 -3.29
C ASN A 37 -19.45 -0.58 -4.14
N GLU A 38 -19.56 -0.73 -5.47
CA GLU A 38 -18.50 -0.44 -6.43
C GLU A 38 -18.15 1.05 -6.51
N GLU A 39 -19.17 1.90 -6.54
CA GLU A 39 -18.99 3.35 -6.62
C GLU A 39 -18.31 3.90 -5.34
N GLN A 40 -18.78 3.48 -4.17
CA GLN A 40 -18.17 3.88 -2.90
C GLN A 40 -16.72 3.41 -2.82
N ALA A 41 -16.44 2.17 -3.18
CA ALA A 41 -15.09 1.63 -3.22
C ALA A 41 -14.18 2.40 -4.19
N PHE A 42 -14.70 2.80 -5.35
CA PHE A 42 -13.97 3.62 -6.32
C PHE A 42 -13.60 4.99 -5.75
N TRP A 43 -14.52 5.69 -5.12
CA TRP A 43 -14.24 7.02 -4.55
C TRP A 43 -13.26 6.95 -3.40
N VAL A 44 -13.36 5.94 -2.54
CA VAL A 44 -12.38 5.73 -1.46
C VAL A 44 -11.00 5.33 -2.03
N PHE A 45 -10.98 4.53 -3.11
CA PHE A 45 -9.75 4.20 -3.81
C PHE A 45 -9.06 5.46 -4.37
N ILE A 46 -9.80 6.36 -5.03
CA ILE A 46 -9.28 7.66 -5.50
C ILE A 46 -8.73 8.47 -4.33
N GLN A 47 -9.45 8.53 -3.21
CA GLN A 47 -9.01 9.25 -2.04
C GLN A 47 -7.65 8.77 -1.55
N ILE A 48 -7.42 7.46 -1.53
CA ILE A 48 -6.11 6.90 -1.18
C ILE A 48 -5.05 7.31 -2.21
N MET A 49 -5.32 7.07 -3.48
CA MET A 49 -4.32 7.20 -4.55
C MET A 49 -3.94 8.64 -4.87
N GLU A 50 -4.87 9.58 -4.77
CA GLU A 50 -4.67 10.97 -5.24
C GLU A 50 -4.52 11.98 -4.11
N HIS A 51 -4.99 11.67 -2.89
CA HIS A 51 -5.02 12.64 -1.80
C HIS A 51 -4.26 12.21 -0.54
N ILE A 52 -4.18 10.91 -0.25
CA ILE A 52 -3.50 10.41 0.93
C ILE A 52 -2.05 10.05 0.63
N LEU A 53 -1.84 9.30 -0.44
CA LEU A 53 -0.49 8.93 -0.85
C LEU A 53 0.19 10.08 -1.61
N PRO A 54 1.50 10.28 -1.42
CA PRO A 54 2.25 11.24 -2.22
C PRO A 54 2.12 10.93 -3.71
N ILE A 55 2.05 11.96 -4.56
CA ILE A 55 1.91 11.80 -6.01
C ILE A 55 3.00 10.92 -6.63
N THR A 56 4.20 10.93 -6.04
CA THR A 56 5.35 10.12 -6.47
C THR A 56 5.29 8.68 -5.97
N TYR A 57 4.28 8.31 -5.18
CA TYR A 57 4.23 7.00 -4.55
C TYR A 57 4.17 5.88 -5.59
N PHE A 58 3.25 5.98 -6.53
CA PHE A 58 3.10 5.02 -7.62
C PHE A 58 3.73 5.49 -8.93
N SER A 59 3.91 6.80 -9.14
CA SER A 59 4.64 7.28 -10.31
C SER A 59 6.12 6.96 -10.14
N GLU A 60 6.68 6.18 -11.07
CA GLU A 60 8.08 5.73 -11.06
C GLU A 60 8.51 4.93 -9.81
N LEU A 61 7.59 4.63 -8.89
CA LEU A 61 7.80 3.91 -7.63
C LEU A 61 8.84 4.57 -6.69
N VAL A 62 9.18 5.83 -6.91
CA VAL A 62 10.19 6.56 -6.12
C VAL A 62 9.78 6.65 -4.66
N GLY A 63 8.51 6.98 -4.38
CA GLY A 63 8.01 7.05 -3.00
C GLY A 63 8.16 5.72 -2.28
N ILE A 64 7.82 4.62 -2.93
CA ILE A 64 7.94 3.26 -2.36
C ILE A 64 9.39 2.90 -2.05
N VAL A 65 10.34 3.30 -2.89
CA VAL A 65 11.77 3.08 -2.65
C VAL A 65 12.25 3.86 -1.42
N VAL A 66 11.81 5.11 -1.27
CA VAL A 66 12.11 5.94 -0.10
C VAL A 66 11.57 5.30 1.18
N GLU A 67 10.29 4.93 1.20
CA GLU A 67 9.65 4.27 2.34
C GLU A 67 10.34 2.95 2.70
N THR A 68 10.69 2.15 1.70
CA THR A 68 11.42 0.89 1.91
C THR A 68 12.76 1.14 2.60
N THR A 69 13.50 2.13 2.15
CA THR A 69 14.79 2.51 2.73
C THR A 69 14.64 3.05 4.15
N MET A 70 13.61 3.84 4.41
CA MET A 70 13.31 4.32 5.78
C MET A 70 13.02 3.16 6.73
N ILE A 71 12.21 2.19 6.32
CA ILE A 71 11.89 1.02 7.15
C ILE A 71 13.14 0.18 7.42
N GLU A 72 13.99 -0.03 6.43
CA GLU A 72 15.28 -0.72 6.62
C GLU A 72 16.15 -0.01 7.66
N ASN A 73 16.26 1.31 7.58
CA ASN A 73 17.03 2.11 8.53
C ASN A 73 16.45 2.07 9.94
N ILE A 74 15.13 2.15 10.08
CA ILE A 74 14.42 2.02 11.37
C ILE A 74 14.69 0.63 11.95
N LEU A 75 14.57 -0.43 11.16
CA LEU A 75 14.81 -1.79 11.60
C LEU A 75 16.26 -1.97 12.09
N GLY A 76 17.23 -1.46 11.34
CA GLY A 76 18.64 -1.51 11.71
C GLY A 76 18.96 -0.73 12.98
N SER A 77 18.29 0.42 13.19
CA SER A 77 18.52 1.30 14.35
C SER A 77 17.85 0.80 15.62
N TYR A 78 16.59 0.40 15.54
CA TYR A 78 15.79 0.01 16.70
C TYR A 78 15.84 -1.48 17.01
N PHE A 79 16.09 -2.32 16.00
CA PHE A 79 16.14 -3.78 16.14
C PHE A 79 17.43 -4.38 15.53
N PRO A 80 18.63 -3.94 15.95
CA PRO A 80 19.89 -4.31 15.30
C PRO A 80 20.17 -5.81 15.30
N LYS A 81 19.77 -6.54 16.34
CA LYS A 81 19.92 -8.00 16.39
C LYS A 81 19.06 -8.71 15.35
N LEU A 82 17.80 -8.26 15.19
CA LEU A 82 16.88 -8.80 14.22
C LEU A 82 17.34 -8.47 12.80
N TYR A 83 17.74 -7.22 12.58
CA TYR A 83 18.26 -6.78 11.28
C TYR A 83 19.48 -7.59 10.87
N LYS A 84 20.45 -7.78 11.78
CA LYS A 84 21.63 -8.61 11.52
C LYS A 84 21.27 -10.06 11.19
N PHE A 85 20.31 -10.64 11.91
CA PHE A 85 19.81 -11.99 11.66
C PHE A 85 19.18 -12.12 10.26
N ILE A 86 18.33 -11.15 9.87
CA ILE A 86 17.66 -11.15 8.56
C ILE A 86 18.69 -10.97 7.43
N MET A 87 19.70 -10.13 7.64
CA MET A 87 20.74 -9.82 6.66
C MET A 87 21.87 -10.85 6.64
N ASP A 88 21.82 -11.85 7.52
CA ASP A 88 22.80 -12.95 7.50
C ASP A 88 22.70 -13.71 6.18
N SER A 89 23.82 -13.81 5.49
CA SER A 89 23.94 -14.47 4.18
C SER A 89 23.47 -15.92 4.15
N ASN A 90 23.47 -16.60 5.30
CA ASN A 90 23.01 -17.98 5.41
C ASN A 90 21.51 -18.14 5.17
N PHE A 91 20.71 -17.11 5.45
CA PHE A 91 19.27 -17.15 5.28
C PHE A 91 18.79 -16.54 3.97
N ASN A 92 19.60 -15.65 3.35
CA ASN A 92 19.31 -14.99 2.08
C ASN A 92 17.87 -14.44 1.99
N ILE A 93 17.42 -13.78 3.06
CA ILE A 93 16.06 -13.21 3.13
C ILE A 93 16.05 -11.90 2.36
N PRO A 94 15.27 -11.78 1.28
CA PRO A 94 15.18 -10.55 0.50
C PRO A 94 14.30 -9.53 1.20
N LEU A 95 14.74 -8.99 2.35
CA LEU A 95 13.97 -8.08 3.20
C LEU A 95 13.35 -6.93 2.41
N ARG A 96 14.14 -6.30 1.53
CA ARG A 96 13.68 -5.18 0.70
C ARG A 96 12.49 -5.56 -0.17
N ASN A 97 12.45 -6.77 -0.72
CA ASN A 97 11.34 -7.23 -1.53
C ASN A 97 10.06 -7.42 -0.72
N PHE A 98 10.19 -7.88 0.54
CA PHE A 98 9.04 -7.99 1.44
C PHE A 98 8.48 -6.61 1.80
N ILE A 99 9.34 -5.68 2.20
CA ILE A 99 8.93 -4.31 2.55
C ILE A 99 8.30 -3.63 1.33
N HIS A 100 8.93 -3.74 0.16
CA HIS A 100 8.39 -3.19 -1.08
C HIS A 100 6.97 -3.73 -1.37
N LYS A 101 6.78 -5.03 -1.23
CA LYS A 101 5.47 -5.66 -1.43
C LYS A 101 4.42 -5.15 -0.42
N TRP A 102 4.81 -4.96 0.84
CA TRP A 102 3.91 -4.39 1.85
C TRP A 102 3.48 -2.97 1.49
N MET A 103 4.42 -2.15 1.06
CA MET A 103 4.14 -0.76 0.66
C MET A 103 3.24 -0.70 -0.57
N VAL A 104 3.57 -1.41 -1.64
CA VAL A 104 2.78 -1.41 -2.89
C VAL A 104 1.32 -1.80 -2.67
N CYS A 105 1.07 -2.75 -1.77
CA CYS A 105 -0.28 -3.23 -1.46
C CYS A 105 -0.90 -2.56 -0.23
N LEU A 106 -0.25 -1.61 0.42
CA LEU A 106 -0.68 -1.04 1.71
C LEU A 106 -1.07 -2.15 2.71
N PHE A 107 -0.24 -3.18 2.84
CA PHE A 107 -0.44 -4.37 3.67
C PHE A 107 -1.68 -5.22 3.36
N THR A 108 -2.57 -4.80 2.46
CA THR A 108 -3.84 -5.49 2.19
C THR A 108 -3.68 -6.93 1.67
N GLN A 109 -2.55 -7.26 1.08
CA GLN A 109 -2.23 -8.62 0.64
C GLN A 109 -1.62 -9.48 1.75
N ASN A 110 -1.00 -8.87 2.75
CA ASN A 110 -0.10 -9.55 3.69
C ASN A 110 -0.73 -9.77 5.08
N LEU A 111 -1.79 -9.04 5.39
CA LEU A 111 -2.51 -9.16 6.65
C LEU A 111 -3.77 -10.02 6.49
N PRO A 112 -4.17 -10.74 7.54
CA PRO A 112 -5.51 -11.33 7.60
C PRO A 112 -6.58 -10.25 7.40
N GLN A 113 -7.72 -10.62 6.79
CA GLN A 113 -8.76 -9.67 6.40
C GLN A 113 -9.24 -8.77 7.56
N GLU A 114 -9.40 -9.33 8.75
CA GLU A 114 -9.80 -8.58 9.96
C GLU A 114 -8.78 -7.50 10.33
N MET A 115 -7.49 -7.80 10.18
CA MET A 115 -6.42 -6.84 10.43
C MET A 115 -6.35 -5.77 9.34
N VAL A 116 -6.69 -6.09 8.09
CA VAL A 116 -6.79 -5.11 7.01
C VAL A 116 -7.83 -4.04 7.34
N TYR A 117 -8.97 -4.43 7.87
CA TYR A 117 -10.02 -3.48 8.28
C TYR A 117 -9.51 -2.53 9.36
N THR A 118 -8.92 -3.07 10.42
CA THR A 118 -8.34 -2.27 11.51
C THR A 118 -7.23 -1.34 11.01
N PHE A 119 -6.38 -1.84 10.12
CA PHE A 119 -5.30 -1.05 9.52
C PHE A 119 -5.86 0.12 8.69
N LEU A 120 -6.83 -0.12 7.82
CA LEU A 120 -7.43 0.92 7.00
C LEU A 120 -8.19 1.96 7.83
N ASP A 121 -8.91 1.55 8.87
CA ASP A 121 -9.55 2.48 9.81
C ASP A 121 -8.51 3.40 10.47
N PHE A 122 -7.42 2.83 10.97
CA PHE A 122 -6.33 3.61 11.57
C PHE A 122 -5.66 4.53 10.55
N PHE A 123 -5.44 4.05 9.33
CA PHE A 123 -4.83 4.81 8.23
C PHE A 123 -5.66 6.05 7.88
N PHE A 124 -6.97 5.90 7.71
CA PHE A 124 -7.88 7.02 7.46
C PHE A 124 -8.02 7.96 8.65
N PHE A 125 -8.07 7.43 9.87
CA PHE A 125 -8.14 8.24 11.09
C PHE A 125 -6.90 9.13 11.26
N ARG A 126 -5.72 8.58 11.04
CA ARG A 126 -4.45 9.34 11.13
C ARG A 126 -4.37 10.39 10.03
N TRP A 127 -4.73 10.04 8.79
CA TRP A 127 -4.74 10.99 7.70
C TRP A 127 -5.65 12.19 7.98
N LYS A 128 -6.88 11.95 8.43
CA LYS A 128 -7.84 13.02 8.79
C LYS A 128 -7.26 14.01 9.81
N ARG A 129 -6.41 13.54 10.72
CA ARG A 129 -5.78 14.37 11.75
C ARG A 129 -4.69 15.29 11.21
N PHE A 130 -4.05 14.95 10.09
CA PHE A 130 -2.97 15.73 9.47
C PHE A 130 -3.41 16.52 8.23
N ALA A 131 -4.64 16.33 7.74
CA ALA A 131 -5.20 17.02 6.58
C ALA A 131 -5.74 18.43 6.92
N HIS A 132 -5.55 18.89 8.13
CA HIS A 132 -5.83 20.24 8.63
C HIS A 132 -4.52 20.85 9.10
#